data_e491f4406c4742dfc4ad4a5cc8f86f10
#
_entry.id   e491f4406c4742dfc4ad4a5cc8f86f10
#
_cell.length_a   1.000
_cell.length_b   1.000
_cell.length_c   1.000
_cell.angle_alpha   90.00
_cell.angle_beta   90.00
_cell.angle_gamma   90.00
#
_symmetry.space_group_name_H-M   'P 1'
#
loop_
_entity.id
_entity.type
_entity.pdbx_description
1 polymer ?
#
loop_
_entity_poly.entity_id
_entity_poly.type
_entity_poly.pdbx_seq_one_letter_code
_entity_poly.pdbx_strand_id
1 'polypeptide(L)'
;MKSVVGIFASNTSLLAFAGTLLLTALAPSAGLAQDGPAQEVFLPKGEKGPVVVVISGQSGIPNYRNYATRVAGLGYYTVLIDGKDILTRAQVGAQNLRSVIARGQASPNGTPGKVMVIGFSQGGGGVLAHAVVMPDLVAAAVVHYPAVSWARNIAGVASRIRIPILVLAAERDRYNNCCLIETIRELEAAAKAKQVPLELVVYPHADHGFNLDGRNYRAGDTADAWRRATEMLAKYHPVK
;
A
#
# COMPACT_ATOMS: atom_id res chain seq x y z
N MET A 1 -52.38 -88.07 36.30
CA MET A 1 -52.30 -87.52 37.69
C MET A 1 -51.33 -86.37 37.72
N LYS A 2 -51.82 -85.22 38.02
CA LYS A 2 -51.17 -83.95 38.26
C LYS A 2 -50.03 -83.48 37.30
N SER A 3 -50.44 -82.68 36.32
CA SER A 3 -49.61 -81.81 35.50
C SER A 3 -49.16 -80.55 36.32
N VAL A 4 -47.92 -80.20 36.17
CA VAL A 4 -47.44 -78.90 36.63
C VAL A 4 -46.97 -78.12 35.38
N VAL A 5 -47.66 -77.04 35.09
CA VAL A 5 -47.31 -76.08 34.00
C VAL A 5 -46.31 -75.04 34.54
N GLY A 6 -45.14 -75.01 33.96
CA GLY A 6 -44.14 -73.92 34.22
C GLY A 6 -44.29 -72.81 33.19
N ILE A 7 -44.53 -71.60 33.70
CA ILE A 7 -44.59 -70.36 32.88
C ILE A 7 -43.16 -69.77 32.81
N PHE A 8 -42.62 -69.73 31.61
CA PHE A 8 -41.39 -68.93 31.37
C PHE A 8 -41.77 -67.54 30.90
N ALA A 9 -41.41 -66.54 31.71
CA ALA A 9 -41.50 -65.16 31.32
C ALA A 9 -40.20 -64.73 30.61
N SER A 10 -40.29 -64.33 29.40
CA SER A 10 -39.19 -63.79 28.61
C SER A 10 -39.10 -62.26 28.86
N ASN A 11 -38.04 -61.84 29.53
CA ASN A 11 -37.67 -60.42 29.64
C ASN A 11 -36.95 -59.96 28.34
N THR A 12 -37.65 -59.19 27.52
CA THR A 12 -37.04 -58.43 26.41
C THR A 12 -36.60 -57.06 26.94
N SER A 13 -35.30 -56.91 27.18
CA SER A 13 -34.69 -55.61 27.48
C SER A 13 -34.57 -54.80 26.18
N LEU A 14 -35.36 -53.74 26.08
CA LEU A 14 -35.14 -52.70 25.05
C LEU A 14 -33.95 -51.83 25.46
N LEU A 15 -32.84 -51.95 24.74
CA LEU A 15 -31.73 -51.01 24.78
C LEU A 15 -32.12 -49.76 23.96
N ALA A 16 -32.47 -48.67 24.65
CA ALA A 16 -32.65 -47.38 24.04
C ALA A 16 -31.25 -46.76 23.75
N PHE A 17 -30.84 -46.68 22.49
CA PHE A 17 -29.69 -45.89 22.04
C PHE A 17 -30.09 -44.43 22.03
N ALA A 18 -29.67 -43.66 23.05
CA ALA A 18 -29.73 -42.20 23.06
C ALA A 18 -28.59 -41.70 22.18
N GLY A 19 -28.88 -41.43 20.91
CA GLY A 19 -27.97 -40.71 20.01
C GLY A 19 -27.87 -39.25 20.40
N THR A 20 -26.80 -38.88 21.07
CA THR A 20 -26.48 -37.47 21.36
C THR A 20 -26.03 -36.80 20.04
N LEU A 21 -26.94 -36.04 19.41
CA LEU A 21 -26.60 -35.18 18.28
C LEU A 21 -25.74 -34.04 18.80
N LEU A 22 -24.41 -34.11 18.61
CA LEU A 22 -23.50 -32.96 18.82
C LEU A 22 -23.79 -31.96 17.70
N LEU A 23 -24.64 -30.97 17.99
CA LEU A 23 -24.70 -29.74 17.17
C LEU A 23 -23.39 -28.97 17.43
N THR A 24 -22.39 -29.10 16.56
CA THR A 24 -21.27 -28.19 16.47
C THR A 24 -21.81 -26.88 15.91
N ALA A 25 -22.13 -25.94 16.80
CA ALA A 25 -22.37 -24.56 16.42
C ALA A 25 -21.07 -24.01 15.80
N LEU A 26 -21.05 -23.86 14.46
CA LEU A 26 -20.06 -23.00 13.81
C LEU A 26 -20.29 -21.59 14.37
N ALA A 27 -19.45 -21.16 15.32
CA ALA A 27 -19.37 -19.77 15.70
C ALA A 27 -19.04 -18.98 14.41
N PRO A 28 -19.79 -17.90 14.09
CA PRO A 28 -19.38 -17.03 13.01
C PRO A 28 -17.97 -16.56 13.37
N SER A 29 -17.03 -16.81 12.47
CA SER A 29 -15.69 -16.20 12.58
C SER A 29 -15.93 -14.69 12.63
N ALA A 30 -15.75 -14.10 13.80
CA ALA A 30 -15.71 -12.66 13.95
C ALA A 30 -14.61 -12.20 12.97
N GLY A 31 -15.02 -11.59 11.86
CA GLY A 31 -14.09 -10.98 10.93
C GLY A 31 -13.26 -10.02 11.74
N LEU A 32 -11.97 -10.33 11.90
CA LEU A 32 -11.01 -9.43 12.53
C LEU A 32 -11.21 -8.09 11.81
N ALA A 33 -11.64 -7.08 12.54
CA ALA A 33 -11.68 -5.72 12.03
C ALA A 33 -10.31 -5.49 11.41
N GLN A 34 -10.26 -5.16 10.12
CA GLN A 34 -8.98 -4.95 9.44
C GLN A 34 -8.34 -3.72 10.08
N ASP A 35 -7.40 -3.96 11.01
CA ASP A 35 -6.65 -2.90 11.65
C ASP A 35 -5.86 -2.14 10.57
N GLY A 36 -6.16 -0.84 10.42
CA GLY A 36 -5.47 0.05 9.48
C GLY A 36 -6.40 0.77 8.50
N PRO A 37 -5.84 1.59 7.61
CA PRO A 37 -6.60 2.43 6.69
C PRO A 37 -7.37 1.61 5.66
N ALA A 38 -8.48 2.21 5.17
CA ALA A 38 -9.20 1.68 4.03
C ALA A 38 -8.29 1.60 2.81
N GLN A 39 -8.48 0.57 1.98
CA GLN A 39 -7.68 0.36 0.78
C GLN A 39 -8.55 -0.13 -0.38
N GLU A 40 -8.20 0.28 -1.59
CA GLU A 40 -8.70 -0.32 -2.82
C GLU A 40 -7.61 -1.22 -3.42
N VAL A 41 -8.02 -2.35 -3.97
CA VAL A 41 -7.12 -3.35 -4.53
C VAL A 41 -7.38 -3.50 -6.02
N PHE A 42 -6.31 -3.54 -6.79
CA PHE A 42 -6.31 -3.79 -8.21
C PHE A 42 -5.48 -5.05 -8.49
N LEU A 43 -6.14 -6.06 -9.03
CA LEU A 43 -5.53 -7.37 -9.27
C LEU A 43 -4.49 -7.30 -10.39
N PRO A 44 -3.40 -8.06 -10.30
CA PRO A 44 -2.41 -8.15 -11.35
C PRO A 44 -3.01 -8.78 -12.61
N LYS A 45 -2.37 -8.57 -13.76
CA LYS A 45 -2.79 -9.20 -15.02
C LYS A 45 -2.67 -10.74 -14.99
N GLY A 46 -1.84 -11.31 -14.09
CA GLY A 46 -1.73 -12.74 -13.82
C GLY A 46 -2.44 -13.15 -12.53
N GLU A 47 -2.26 -14.40 -12.08
CA GLU A 47 -2.84 -14.87 -10.82
C GLU A 47 -2.27 -14.17 -9.60
N LYS A 48 -0.96 -13.87 -9.61
CA LYS A 48 -0.22 -13.23 -8.52
C LYS A 48 0.76 -12.19 -9.08
N GLY A 49 1.05 -11.18 -8.28
CA GLY A 49 2.04 -10.16 -8.63
C GLY A 49 2.74 -9.59 -7.41
N PRO A 50 3.95 -9.02 -7.59
CA PRO A 50 4.63 -8.28 -6.55
C PRO A 50 3.77 -7.09 -6.08
N VAL A 51 3.82 -6.79 -4.78
CA VAL A 51 2.94 -5.78 -4.19
C VAL A 51 3.45 -4.37 -4.44
N VAL A 52 2.62 -3.50 -4.99
CA VAL A 52 2.87 -2.05 -5.10
C VAL A 52 1.83 -1.29 -4.28
N VAL A 53 2.28 -0.41 -3.40
CA VAL A 53 1.40 0.48 -2.64
C VAL A 53 1.41 1.85 -3.30
N VAL A 54 0.25 2.30 -3.77
CA VAL A 54 0.01 3.64 -4.32
C VAL A 54 -0.67 4.48 -3.23
N ILE A 55 -0.12 5.66 -2.95
CA ILE A 55 -0.61 6.56 -1.91
C ILE A 55 -1.08 7.85 -2.58
N SER A 56 -2.37 8.16 -2.46
CA SER A 56 -3.00 9.30 -3.10
C SER A 56 -2.48 10.64 -2.54
N GLY A 57 -2.71 11.72 -3.27
CA GLY A 57 -2.60 13.07 -2.74
C GLY A 57 -3.84 13.46 -1.91
N GLN A 58 -3.90 14.74 -1.53
CA GLN A 58 -5.00 15.31 -0.73
C GLN A 58 -6.38 15.16 -1.37
N SER A 59 -6.45 15.06 -2.70
CA SER A 59 -7.72 14.88 -3.42
C SER A 59 -8.34 13.48 -3.25
N GLY A 60 -7.65 12.57 -2.58
CA GLY A 60 -8.16 11.26 -2.21
C GLY A 60 -8.09 10.19 -3.30
N ILE A 61 -8.43 8.98 -2.95
CA ILE A 61 -8.38 7.76 -3.77
C ILE A 61 -8.96 7.91 -5.18
N PRO A 62 -10.14 8.52 -5.41
CA PRO A 62 -10.80 8.49 -6.72
C PRO A 62 -9.91 8.98 -7.88
N ASN A 63 -9.12 10.02 -7.65
CA ASN A 63 -8.27 10.62 -8.69
C ASN A 63 -7.04 9.78 -9.07
N TYR A 64 -6.75 8.73 -8.31
CA TYR A 64 -5.56 7.88 -8.51
C TYR A 64 -5.90 6.45 -8.95
N ARG A 65 -7.20 6.11 -9.08
CA ARG A 65 -7.63 4.78 -9.55
C ARG A 65 -7.08 4.43 -10.92
N ASN A 66 -7.07 5.39 -11.86
CA ASN A 66 -6.51 5.18 -13.19
C ASN A 66 -5.02 4.82 -13.12
N TYR A 67 -4.24 5.53 -12.28
CA TYR A 67 -2.82 5.22 -12.08
C TYR A 67 -2.63 3.81 -11.49
N ALA A 68 -3.38 3.47 -10.44
CA ALA A 68 -3.32 2.14 -9.82
C ALA A 68 -3.71 1.02 -10.79
N THR A 69 -4.75 1.23 -11.59
CA THR A 69 -5.17 0.29 -12.66
C THR A 69 -4.04 0.06 -13.67
N ARG A 70 -3.36 1.13 -14.09
CA ARG A 70 -2.23 1.02 -15.02
C ARG A 70 -1.06 0.25 -14.41
N VAL A 71 -0.75 0.45 -13.12
CA VAL A 71 0.28 -0.32 -12.41
C VAL A 71 -0.10 -1.79 -12.34
N ALA A 72 -1.34 -2.10 -12.00
CA ALA A 72 -1.84 -3.48 -11.99
C ALA A 72 -1.78 -4.14 -13.37
N GLY A 73 -2.05 -3.38 -14.43
CA GLY A 73 -1.92 -3.81 -15.83
C GLY A 73 -0.50 -4.22 -16.24
N LEU A 74 0.53 -3.81 -15.48
CA LEU A 74 1.91 -4.27 -15.65
C LEU A 74 2.21 -5.60 -14.94
N GLY A 75 1.24 -6.19 -14.23
CA GLY A 75 1.39 -7.46 -13.50
C GLY A 75 1.63 -7.31 -11.99
N TYR A 76 1.44 -6.11 -11.42
CA TYR A 76 1.59 -5.88 -9.98
C TYR A 76 0.26 -6.03 -9.24
N TYR A 77 0.29 -6.65 -8.05
CA TYR A 77 -0.80 -6.54 -7.09
C TYR A 77 -0.74 -5.14 -6.47
N THR A 78 -1.68 -4.28 -6.86
CA THR A 78 -1.63 -2.86 -6.52
C THR A 78 -2.65 -2.52 -5.44
N VAL A 79 -2.18 -1.88 -4.37
CA VAL A 79 -2.99 -1.40 -3.26
C VAL A 79 -3.00 0.12 -3.28
N LEU A 80 -4.17 0.73 -3.37
CA LEU A 80 -4.35 2.18 -3.35
C LEU A 80 -4.96 2.63 -2.01
N ILE A 81 -4.30 3.59 -1.35
CA ILE A 81 -4.71 4.14 -0.05
C ILE A 81 -4.73 5.67 -0.06
N ASP A 82 -5.41 6.25 0.91
CA ASP A 82 -5.49 7.70 1.04
C ASP A 82 -4.23 8.29 1.70
N GLY A 83 -3.70 9.35 1.10
CA GLY A 83 -2.51 10.05 1.61
C GLY A 83 -2.69 10.63 3.01
N LYS A 84 -3.92 11.01 3.39
CA LYS A 84 -4.23 11.52 4.73
C LYS A 84 -4.01 10.49 5.84
N ASP A 85 -4.08 9.19 5.51
CA ASP A 85 -3.88 8.12 6.47
C ASP A 85 -2.39 7.84 6.71
N ILE A 86 -1.51 8.32 5.81
CA ILE A 86 -0.07 8.14 5.91
C ILE A 86 0.63 9.42 6.39
N LEU A 87 0.37 10.56 5.76
CA LEU A 87 0.84 11.86 6.26
C LEU A 87 -0.24 12.49 7.14
N THR A 88 -0.29 12.08 8.39
CA THR A 88 -1.34 12.45 9.36
C THR A 88 -0.77 13.10 10.61
N ARG A 89 -1.54 14.00 11.24
CA ARG A 89 -1.19 14.62 12.53
C ARG A 89 -1.24 13.63 13.70
N ALA A 90 -2.01 12.53 13.57
CA ALA A 90 -2.11 11.48 14.59
C ALA A 90 -0.84 10.62 14.72
N GLN A 91 0.18 10.85 13.88
CA GLN A 91 1.47 10.15 13.89
C GLN A 91 1.39 8.61 13.77
N VAL A 92 0.29 8.08 13.28
CA VAL A 92 0.08 6.64 13.03
C VAL A 92 0.49 6.21 11.61
N GLY A 93 0.98 7.13 10.77
CA GLY A 93 1.27 6.87 9.36
C GLY A 93 2.23 5.72 9.11
N ALA A 94 3.27 5.57 9.96
CA ALA A 94 4.19 4.44 9.86
C ALA A 94 3.51 3.09 10.16
N GLN A 95 2.64 3.05 11.17
CA GLN A 95 1.87 1.85 11.53
C GLN A 95 0.86 1.52 10.43
N ASN A 96 0.16 2.52 9.92
CA ASN A 96 -0.79 2.37 8.82
C ASN A 96 -0.12 1.80 7.57
N LEU A 97 1.06 2.32 7.19
CA LEU A 97 1.80 1.82 6.05
C LEU A 97 2.24 0.36 6.25
N ARG A 98 2.74 -0.01 7.44
CA ARG A 98 3.10 -1.40 7.77
C ARG A 98 1.88 -2.33 7.69
N SER A 99 0.73 -1.91 8.19
CA SER A 99 -0.52 -2.68 8.13
C SER A 99 -0.97 -2.91 6.67
N VAL A 100 -0.90 -1.87 5.82
CA VAL A 100 -1.22 -1.98 4.39
C VAL A 100 -0.28 -2.95 3.68
N ILE A 101 1.03 -2.84 3.92
CA ILE A 101 2.04 -3.74 3.34
C ILE A 101 1.77 -5.18 3.76
N ALA A 102 1.55 -5.43 5.05
CA ALA A 102 1.29 -6.76 5.58
C ALA A 102 0.04 -7.40 4.96
N ARG A 103 -1.06 -6.62 4.81
CA ARG A 103 -2.27 -7.10 4.14
C ARG A 103 -2.04 -7.42 2.67
N GLY A 104 -1.27 -6.57 1.97
CA GLY A 104 -0.92 -6.83 0.57
C GLY A 104 -0.11 -8.12 0.39
N GLN A 105 0.89 -8.34 1.26
CA GLN A 105 1.73 -9.54 1.25
C GLN A 105 0.98 -10.82 1.66
N ALA A 106 -0.04 -10.69 2.51
CA ALA A 106 -0.88 -11.81 2.93
C ALA A 106 -1.99 -12.14 1.93
N SER A 107 -2.20 -11.30 0.90
CA SER A 107 -3.20 -11.55 -0.14
C SER A 107 -2.86 -12.79 -0.98
N PRO A 108 -3.85 -13.61 -1.36
CA PRO A 108 -3.62 -14.73 -2.27
C PRO A 108 -3.10 -14.29 -3.65
N ASN A 109 -3.35 -13.04 -4.05
CA ASN A 109 -2.87 -12.46 -5.31
C ASN A 109 -1.60 -11.61 -5.18
N GLY A 110 -1.12 -11.35 -3.95
CA GLY A 110 0.15 -10.70 -3.67
C GLY A 110 1.29 -11.72 -3.53
N THR A 111 2.49 -11.41 -4.02
CA THR A 111 3.66 -12.22 -3.72
C THR A 111 4.38 -11.70 -2.48
N PRO A 112 4.90 -12.58 -1.61
CA PRO A 112 5.71 -12.18 -0.46
C PRO A 112 6.99 -11.43 -0.89
N GLY A 113 7.52 -10.62 0.01
CA GLY A 113 8.78 -9.91 -0.21
C GLY A 113 8.63 -8.41 0.02
N LYS A 114 9.69 -7.64 -0.28
CA LYS A 114 9.63 -6.18 -0.19
C LYS A 114 8.63 -5.64 -1.22
N VAL A 115 8.00 -4.52 -0.87
CA VAL A 115 7.07 -3.84 -1.77
C VAL A 115 7.73 -2.64 -2.44
N MET A 116 7.11 -2.10 -3.48
CA MET A 116 7.42 -0.77 -3.99
C MET A 116 6.33 0.21 -3.57
N VAL A 117 6.70 1.46 -3.25
CA VAL A 117 5.76 2.49 -2.82
C VAL A 117 5.80 3.67 -3.79
N ILE A 118 4.62 4.11 -4.24
CA ILE A 118 4.46 5.27 -5.13
C ILE A 118 3.55 6.27 -4.44
N GLY A 119 4.02 7.49 -4.20
CA GLY A 119 3.26 8.51 -3.49
C GLY A 119 3.09 9.80 -4.27
N PHE A 120 1.94 10.45 -4.12
CA PHE A 120 1.61 11.70 -4.79
C PHE A 120 1.33 12.80 -3.76
N SER A 121 1.90 13.98 -3.92
CA SER A 121 1.60 15.15 -3.08
C SER A 121 1.65 14.80 -1.58
N GLN A 122 0.54 14.82 -0.86
CA GLN A 122 0.45 14.40 0.54
C GLN A 122 0.95 12.95 0.73
N GLY A 123 0.56 12.02 -0.14
CA GLY A 123 1.07 10.64 -0.11
C GLY A 123 2.57 10.57 -0.37
N GLY A 124 3.11 11.41 -1.26
CA GLY A 124 4.55 11.56 -1.48
C GLY A 124 5.29 12.06 -0.23
N GLY A 125 4.69 13.00 0.50
CA GLY A 125 5.17 13.42 1.81
C GLY A 125 5.17 12.28 2.83
N GLY A 126 4.12 11.46 2.83
CA GLY A 126 4.03 10.25 3.65
C GLY A 126 5.12 9.22 3.35
N VAL A 127 5.47 9.05 2.07
CA VAL A 127 6.61 8.21 1.65
C VAL A 127 7.91 8.73 2.24
N LEU A 128 8.18 10.05 2.10
CA LEU A 128 9.38 10.69 2.65
C LEU A 128 9.43 10.63 4.19
N ALA A 129 8.29 10.65 4.85
CA ALA A 129 8.20 10.57 6.30
C ALA A 129 8.45 9.15 6.84
N HIS A 130 7.92 8.12 6.15
CA HIS A 130 7.77 6.78 6.71
C HIS A 130 8.36 5.65 5.85
N ALA A 131 8.09 5.60 4.53
CA ALA A 131 8.53 4.48 3.69
C ALA A 131 10.06 4.43 3.53
N VAL A 132 10.70 5.59 3.40
CA VAL A 132 12.16 5.70 3.15
C VAL A 132 13.04 5.17 4.28
N VAL A 133 12.47 4.93 5.46
CA VAL A 133 13.15 4.38 6.65
C VAL A 133 12.81 2.91 6.92
N MET A 134 12.19 2.23 5.96
CA MET A 134 11.75 0.83 6.08
C MET A 134 12.44 -0.08 5.05
N PRO A 135 13.78 -0.18 5.03
CA PRO A 135 14.51 -0.97 4.01
C PRO A 135 14.24 -2.47 4.10
N ASP A 136 13.69 -2.95 5.20
CA ASP A 136 13.23 -4.32 5.44
C ASP A 136 11.93 -4.63 4.67
N LEU A 137 11.06 -3.64 4.48
CA LEU A 137 9.74 -3.81 3.86
C LEU A 137 9.64 -3.19 2.45
N VAL A 138 10.40 -2.15 2.17
CA VAL A 138 10.31 -1.37 0.94
C VAL A 138 11.58 -1.52 0.11
N ALA A 139 11.45 -1.92 -1.14
CA ALA A 139 12.56 -2.09 -2.08
C ALA A 139 13.04 -0.76 -2.66
N ALA A 140 12.10 0.08 -3.07
CA ALA A 140 12.33 1.42 -3.60
C ALA A 140 11.03 2.25 -3.56
N ALA A 141 11.13 3.56 -3.82
CA ALA A 141 9.98 4.44 -3.88
C ALA A 141 10.05 5.41 -5.07
N VAL A 142 8.86 5.84 -5.52
CA VAL A 142 8.69 6.97 -6.45
C VAL A 142 7.76 7.98 -5.78
N VAL A 143 8.12 9.25 -5.80
CA VAL A 143 7.26 10.31 -5.30
C VAL A 143 7.04 11.39 -6.34
N HIS A 144 5.79 11.76 -6.56
CA HIS A 144 5.37 12.81 -7.48
C HIS A 144 5.04 14.06 -6.68
N TYR A 145 5.70 15.18 -7.01
CA TYR A 145 5.48 16.49 -6.37
C TYR A 145 5.16 16.39 -4.87
N PRO A 146 6.07 15.76 -4.07
CA PRO A 146 5.76 15.39 -2.68
C PRO A 146 5.54 16.61 -1.80
N ALA A 147 4.58 16.53 -0.88
CA ALA A 147 4.42 17.52 0.17
C ALA A 147 5.63 17.47 1.11
N VAL A 148 6.31 18.59 1.29
CA VAL A 148 7.51 18.74 2.15
C VAL A 148 7.36 19.82 3.22
N SER A 149 6.26 20.57 3.20
CA SER A 149 5.99 21.65 4.17
C SER A 149 5.84 21.18 5.63
N TRP A 150 5.64 19.88 5.86
CA TRP A 150 5.63 19.29 7.20
C TRP A 150 7.04 19.16 7.81
N ALA A 151 8.08 19.15 6.99
CA ALA A 151 9.45 18.92 7.43
C ALA A 151 10.10 20.24 7.89
N ARG A 152 10.33 20.39 9.19
CA ARG A 152 11.07 21.53 9.74
C ARG A 152 12.57 21.49 9.42
N ASN A 153 13.10 20.31 9.11
CA ASN A 153 14.49 20.08 8.75
C ASN A 153 14.55 19.07 7.59
N ILE A 154 14.62 19.60 6.37
CA ILE A 154 14.63 18.77 5.16
C ILE A 154 15.94 17.98 5.01
N ALA A 155 17.07 18.49 5.45
CA ALA A 155 18.34 17.78 5.49
C ALA A 155 18.28 16.57 6.44
N GLY A 156 17.54 16.71 7.55
CA GLY A 156 17.24 15.60 8.46
C GLY A 156 16.37 14.53 7.83
N VAL A 157 15.45 14.89 6.92
CA VAL A 157 14.70 13.93 6.12
C VAL A 157 15.63 13.16 5.19
N ALA A 158 16.48 13.86 4.43
CA ALA A 158 17.47 13.25 3.54
C ALA A 158 18.36 12.24 4.27
N SER A 159 18.87 12.59 5.45
CA SER A 159 19.80 11.75 6.22
C SER A 159 19.16 10.41 6.69
N ARG A 160 17.84 10.31 6.71
CA ARG A 160 17.11 9.10 7.12
C ARG A 160 16.76 8.15 6.00
N ILE A 161 16.91 8.56 4.74
CA ILE A 161 16.60 7.72 3.58
C ILE A 161 17.52 6.49 3.56
N ARG A 162 16.93 5.30 3.40
CA ARG A 162 17.62 4.00 3.41
C ARG A 162 17.30 3.13 2.20
N ILE A 163 16.51 3.64 1.27
CA ILE A 163 16.08 2.94 0.04
C ILE A 163 16.28 3.84 -1.16
N PRO A 164 16.44 3.29 -2.37
CA PRO A 164 16.40 4.08 -3.60
C PRO A 164 15.08 4.84 -3.73
N ILE A 165 15.16 6.11 -4.09
CA ILE A 165 13.99 6.96 -4.28
C ILE A 165 14.15 7.84 -5.52
N LEU A 166 13.09 7.88 -6.34
CA LEU A 166 12.94 8.82 -7.45
C LEU A 166 11.94 9.90 -7.06
N VAL A 167 12.36 11.15 -7.13
CA VAL A 167 11.53 12.33 -6.89
C VAL A 167 11.22 13.00 -8.23
N LEU A 168 9.95 13.11 -8.57
CA LEU A 168 9.44 13.73 -9.80
C LEU A 168 8.78 15.05 -9.39
N ALA A 169 9.49 16.17 -9.56
CA ALA A 169 9.07 17.48 -9.07
C ALA A 169 8.62 18.40 -10.19
N ALA A 170 7.69 19.29 -9.88
CA ALA A 170 7.20 20.33 -10.78
C ALA A 170 7.85 21.69 -10.42
N GLU A 171 8.52 22.33 -11.37
CA GLU A 171 9.26 23.59 -11.15
C GLU A 171 8.36 24.72 -10.69
N ARG A 172 7.11 24.76 -11.18
CA ARG A 172 6.17 25.85 -10.93
C ARG A 172 5.19 25.56 -9.78
N ASP A 173 5.43 24.48 -9.04
CA ASP A 173 4.54 24.07 -7.97
C ASP A 173 4.53 25.09 -6.83
N ARG A 174 3.37 25.72 -6.64
CA ARG A 174 3.08 26.67 -5.55
C ARG A 174 1.81 26.28 -4.78
N TYR A 175 1.34 25.05 -5.00
CA TYR A 175 0.09 24.57 -4.40
C TYR A 175 0.17 24.59 -2.87
N ASN A 176 -0.57 25.52 -2.26
CA ASN A 176 -0.59 25.72 -0.80
C ASN A 176 0.81 25.77 -0.14
N ASN A 177 1.83 26.14 -0.89
CA ASN A 177 3.24 26.13 -0.45
C ASN A 177 3.69 24.76 0.12
N CYS A 178 3.04 23.66 -0.28
CA CYS A 178 3.33 22.34 0.28
C CYS A 178 4.56 21.67 -0.32
N CYS A 179 4.84 21.99 -1.59
CA CYS A 179 5.62 21.15 -2.47
C CYS A 179 6.67 21.95 -3.25
N LEU A 180 7.16 23.03 -2.61
CA LEU A 180 8.04 24.04 -3.23
C LEU A 180 9.31 23.40 -3.77
N ILE A 181 9.66 23.75 -5.01
CA ILE A 181 10.83 23.20 -5.69
C ILE A 181 12.14 23.57 -4.96
N GLU A 182 12.20 24.72 -4.31
CA GLU A 182 13.35 25.15 -3.54
C GLU A 182 13.65 24.15 -2.41
N THR A 183 12.62 23.71 -1.67
CA THR A 183 12.75 22.71 -0.59
C THR A 183 13.09 21.31 -1.16
N ILE A 184 12.58 20.97 -2.34
CA ILE A 184 12.93 19.70 -3.01
C ILE A 184 14.40 19.71 -3.44
N ARG A 185 14.93 20.83 -3.94
CA ARG A 185 16.37 20.96 -4.26
C ARG A 185 17.26 20.91 -3.02
N GLU A 186 16.81 21.47 -1.90
CA GLU A 186 17.50 21.30 -0.61
C GLU A 186 17.55 19.83 -0.18
N LEU A 187 16.44 19.08 -0.37
CA LEU A 187 16.40 17.65 -0.12
C LEU A 187 17.44 16.90 -0.96
N GLU A 188 17.49 17.19 -2.27
CA GLU A 188 18.46 16.60 -3.20
C GLU A 188 19.90 16.92 -2.80
N ALA A 189 20.21 18.19 -2.55
CA ALA A 189 21.54 18.62 -2.14
C ALA A 189 22.01 17.92 -0.86
N ALA A 190 21.13 17.82 0.14
CA ALA A 190 21.40 17.11 1.39
C ALA A 190 21.58 15.60 1.17
N ALA A 191 20.77 14.99 0.30
CA ALA A 191 20.91 13.58 -0.07
C ALA A 191 22.24 13.30 -0.76
N LYS A 192 22.63 14.16 -1.71
CA LYS A 192 23.90 14.06 -2.42
C LYS A 192 25.10 14.19 -1.47
N ALA A 193 25.07 15.15 -0.54
CA ALA A 193 26.12 15.33 0.46
C ALA A 193 26.29 14.12 1.39
N LYS A 194 25.23 13.31 1.57
CA LYS A 194 25.22 12.10 2.39
C LYS A 194 25.33 10.82 1.57
N GLN A 195 25.53 10.92 0.25
CA GLN A 195 25.57 9.78 -0.69
C GLN A 195 24.34 8.87 -0.60
N VAL A 196 23.17 9.47 -0.34
CA VAL A 196 21.89 8.78 -0.28
C VAL A 196 21.38 8.52 -1.70
N PRO A 197 20.79 7.35 -2.01
CA PRO A 197 20.31 7.00 -3.35
C PRO A 197 18.99 7.70 -3.70
N LEU A 198 19.04 9.03 -3.85
CA LEU A 198 17.94 9.89 -4.29
C LEU A 198 18.26 10.44 -5.69
N GLU A 199 17.33 10.23 -6.61
CA GLU A 199 17.33 10.85 -7.93
C GLU A 199 16.22 11.89 -7.99
N LEU A 200 16.52 13.11 -8.46
CA LEU A 200 15.56 14.17 -8.69
C LEU A 200 15.41 14.44 -10.19
N VAL A 201 14.16 14.43 -10.66
CA VAL A 201 13.78 14.91 -11.99
C VAL A 201 12.83 16.09 -11.83
N VAL A 202 13.16 17.20 -12.46
CA VAL A 202 12.38 18.43 -12.41
C VAL A 202 11.75 18.71 -13.77
N TYR A 203 10.44 18.92 -13.81
CA TYR A 203 9.69 19.29 -15.00
C TYR A 203 9.53 20.82 -15.04
N PRO A 204 10.25 21.52 -15.94
CA PRO A 204 10.43 23.00 -15.85
C PRO A 204 9.15 23.79 -16.10
N HIS A 205 8.17 23.19 -16.76
CA HIS A 205 6.90 23.86 -17.09
C HIS A 205 5.71 23.27 -16.36
N ALA A 206 5.92 22.26 -15.50
CA ALA A 206 4.88 21.61 -14.74
C ALA A 206 4.49 22.38 -13.48
N ASP A 207 3.25 22.21 -13.07
CA ASP A 207 2.67 22.69 -11.81
C ASP A 207 2.16 21.46 -11.01
N HIS A 208 1.63 21.69 -9.81
CA HIS A 208 1.10 20.65 -8.96
C HIS A 208 0.07 19.77 -9.66
N GLY A 209 0.22 18.46 -9.56
CA GLY A 209 -0.73 17.52 -10.16
C GLY A 209 -0.64 17.41 -11.68
N PHE A 210 0.51 17.72 -12.30
CA PHE A 210 0.70 17.74 -13.75
C PHE A 210 0.38 16.42 -14.48
N ASN A 211 0.32 15.32 -13.75
CA ASN A 211 0.01 13.98 -14.26
C ASN A 211 -1.38 13.46 -13.85
N LEU A 212 -2.23 14.33 -13.34
CA LEU A 212 -3.64 14.07 -13.09
C LEU A 212 -4.51 14.83 -14.10
N ASP A 213 -5.66 14.28 -14.43
CA ASP A 213 -6.63 14.96 -15.28
C ASP A 213 -7.03 16.31 -14.65
N GLY A 214 -7.01 17.37 -15.47
CA GLY A 214 -7.36 18.70 -15.03
C GLY A 214 -6.51 19.80 -15.70
N ARG A 215 -6.63 21.03 -15.18
CA ARG A 215 -6.00 22.22 -15.80
C ARG A 215 -4.47 22.18 -15.86
N ASN A 216 -3.83 21.45 -14.94
CA ASN A 216 -2.37 21.36 -14.86
C ASN A 216 -1.81 20.17 -15.67
N TYR A 217 -2.67 19.36 -16.29
CA TYR A 217 -2.25 18.19 -17.03
C TYR A 217 -1.27 18.51 -18.15
N ARG A 218 -0.18 17.77 -18.22
CA ARG A 218 0.88 17.93 -19.23
C ARG A 218 1.26 16.57 -19.81
N ALA A 219 0.76 16.29 -20.99
CA ALA A 219 0.87 14.96 -21.63
C ALA A 219 2.33 14.46 -21.71
N GLY A 220 3.27 15.31 -22.18
CA GLY A 220 4.68 14.95 -22.31
C GLY A 220 5.34 14.64 -20.97
N ASP A 221 5.15 15.53 -19.97
CA ASP A 221 5.72 15.36 -18.63
C ASP A 221 5.10 14.14 -17.94
N THR A 222 3.79 13.91 -18.14
CA THR A 222 3.08 12.73 -17.63
C THR A 222 3.62 11.43 -18.22
N ALA A 223 3.87 11.40 -19.52
CA ALA A 223 4.41 10.22 -20.20
C ALA A 223 5.85 9.91 -19.73
N ASP A 224 6.70 10.93 -19.59
CA ASP A 224 8.06 10.75 -19.05
C ASP A 224 8.04 10.31 -17.58
N ALA A 225 7.21 10.93 -16.75
CA ALA A 225 7.05 10.55 -15.35
C ALA A 225 6.59 9.08 -15.19
N TRP A 226 5.65 8.65 -16.03
CA TRP A 226 5.20 7.25 -16.07
C TRP A 226 6.32 6.31 -16.51
N ARG A 227 7.05 6.63 -17.59
CA ARG A 227 8.19 5.84 -18.06
C ARG A 227 9.22 5.64 -16.95
N ARG A 228 9.63 6.72 -16.26
CA ARG A 228 10.61 6.65 -15.16
C ARG A 228 10.08 5.83 -13.97
N ALA A 229 8.82 5.98 -13.61
CA ALA A 229 8.20 5.18 -12.55
C ALA A 229 8.20 3.69 -12.91
N THR A 230 7.91 3.34 -14.17
CA THR A 230 7.93 1.95 -14.64
C THR A 230 9.35 1.38 -14.74
N GLU A 231 10.35 2.18 -15.08
CA GLU A 231 11.75 1.80 -15.03
C GLU A 231 12.21 1.50 -13.58
N MET A 232 11.78 2.31 -12.60
CA MET A 232 12.02 2.05 -11.19
C MET A 232 11.36 0.74 -10.73
N LEU A 233 10.11 0.49 -11.15
CA LEU A 233 9.41 -0.77 -10.90
C LEU A 233 10.19 -1.96 -11.47
N ALA A 234 10.56 -1.90 -12.74
CA ALA A 234 11.30 -2.99 -13.41
C ALA A 234 12.67 -3.26 -12.76
N LYS A 235 13.36 -2.20 -12.32
CA LYS A 235 14.70 -2.30 -11.73
C LYS A 235 14.70 -2.88 -10.31
N TYR A 236 13.78 -2.43 -9.47
CA TYR A 236 13.82 -2.73 -8.02
C TYR A 236 12.74 -3.70 -7.56
N HIS A 237 11.74 -3.96 -8.41
CA HIS A 237 10.59 -4.79 -8.06
C HIS A 237 10.03 -5.54 -9.29
N PRO A 238 10.85 -6.31 -10.03
CA PRO A 238 10.45 -6.93 -11.29
C PRO A 238 9.31 -7.94 -11.09
N VAL A 239 8.37 -7.95 -12.03
CA VAL A 239 7.40 -9.04 -12.21
C VAL A 239 8.17 -10.24 -12.78
N LYS A 240 8.03 -11.40 -12.13
CA LYS A 240 8.70 -12.65 -12.51
C LYS A 240 7.79 -13.50 -13.37
#